data_bf8388c279ccd3c16ceb1793ea72fd6f
#
_entry.id   bf8388c279ccd3c16ceb1793ea72fd6f
#
_cell.length_a   1.000
_cell.length_b   1.000
_cell.length_c   1.000
_cell.angle_alpha   90.00
_cell.angle_beta   90.00
_cell.angle_gamma   90.00
#
_symmetry.space_group_name_H-M   'P 1'
#
loop_
_entity.id
_entity.type
_entity.pdbx_description
1 polymer ?
#
loop_
_entity_poly.entity_id
_entity_poly.type
_entity_poly.pdbx_seq_one_letter_code
_entity_poly.pdbx_strand_id
1 'polypeptide(L)'
;MQKKTSTRTRKRLRNDTGSLLRSRPLQAMLAVVAAVQAAAVASGKAVRADEPRTLRELAARVAAHEPVGQIPAMVVAAPVKAAKSALAAPSKKKVTERKVAAAEELAAKYRSRGFRVSSTLARQIHAAAVANRIDPKIAFGLVRTESGFQNSATSRVGAIGLTQLMPATARWMQRGVTRSDLRNPEVNLRIGFRYLRELLDKYEGDTELALTAYNRGPGTVDRVLKRGGDPDNGYAGMVLGRRNSHR
;
A
#
# COMPACT_ATOMS: atom_id res chain seq x y z
N MET A 1 -1.04 -43.01 51.60
CA MET A 1 -1.51 -43.05 50.20
C MET A 1 -1.07 -41.77 49.50
N GLN A 2 0.03 -41.87 48.74
CA GLN A 2 0.57 -40.71 48.02
C GLN A 2 0.11 -40.80 46.57
N LYS A 3 -0.57 -39.75 46.04
CA LYS A 3 -0.89 -39.59 44.62
C LYS A 3 0.22 -38.77 43.96
N LYS A 4 0.98 -39.40 43.07
CA LYS A 4 1.96 -38.75 42.18
C LYS A 4 1.23 -38.02 41.07
N THR A 5 1.39 -36.71 40.95
CA THR A 5 0.97 -35.89 39.81
C THR A 5 2.12 -35.81 38.80
N SER A 6 1.91 -36.39 37.63
CA SER A 6 2.86 -36.39 36.52
C SER A 6 2.74 -35.05 35.75
N THR A 7 3.79 -34.24 35.80
CA THR A 7 3.92 -33.00 35.04
C THR A 7 4.44 -33.32 33.63
N ARG A 8 3.57 -33.26 32.63
CA ARG A 8 3.90 -33.51 31.22
C ARG A 8 4.43 -32.23 30.61
N THR A 9 5.76 -32.12 30.51
CA THR A 9 6.47 -31.00 29.86
C THR A 9 6.18 -31.00 28.35
N ARG A 10 5.34 -30.08 27.88
CA ARG A 10 5.17 -29.80 26.45
C ARG A 10 6.37 -29.01 25.95
N LYS A 11 7.27 -29.66 25.24
CA LYS A 11 8.37 -29.05 24.48
C LYS A 11 7.78 -28.30 23.28
N ARG A 12 7.69 -26.97 23.35
CA ARG A 12 7.35 -26.11 22.21
C ARG A 12 8.53 -26.14 21.24
N LEU A 13 8.34 -26.77 20.09
CA LEU A 13 9.19 -26.56 18.90
C LEU A 13 8.93 -25.14 18.40
N ARG A 14 9.84 -24.23 18.69
CA ARG A 14 9.91 -22.92 18.00
C ARG A 14 10.46 -23.18 16.60
N ASN A 15 9.62 -22.97 15.59
CA ASN A 15 10.05 -22.93 14.20
C ASN A 15 10.87 -21.66 13.98
N ASP A 16 12.19 -21.78 14.03
CA ASP A 16 13.16 -20.70 13.87
C ASP A 16 13.47 -20.52 12.37
N THR A 17 12.45 -20.21 11.55
CA THR A 17 12.62 -19.91 10.13
C THR A 17 13.10 -18.46 9.87
N GLY A 18 13.08 -17.61 10.90
CA GLY A 18 13.50 -16.21 10.80
C GLY A 18 15.01 -15.98 10.83
N SER A 19 15.81 -16.93 11.34
CA SER A 19 17.25 -16.75 11.48
C SER A 19 18.02 -17.07 10.18
N LEU A 20 17.51 -17.98 9.36
CA LEU A 20 18.13 -18.39 8.10
C LEU A 20 18.08 -17.29 7.02
N LEU A 21 17.03 -16.45 7.02
CA LEU A 21 16.89 -15.34 6.08
C LEU A 21 17.83 -14.16 6.36
N ARG A 22 18.50 -14.12 7.52
CA ARG A 22 19.44 -13.06 7.92
C ARG A 22 20.90 -13.40 7.66
N SER A 23 21.23 -14.59 7.16
CA SER A 23 22.61 -14.95 6.85
C SER A 23 23.09 -14.22 5.60
N ARG A 24 24.22 -13.50 5.71
CA ARG A 24 24.84 -12.75 4.59
C ARG A 24 25.04 -13.57 3.31
N PRO A 25 25.44 -14.87 3.35
CA PRO A 25 25.58 -15.67 2.13
C PRO A 25 24.25 -15.95 1.43
N LEU A 26 23.15 -16.14 2.16
CA LEU A 26 21.84 -16.38 1.57
C LEU A 26 21.28 -15.12 0.88
N GLN A 27 21.48 -13.94 1.47
CA GLN A 27 21.09 -12.66 0.89
C GLN A 27 21.89 -12.35 -0.39
N ALA A 28 23.19 -12.68 -0.42
CA ALA A 28 24.02 -12.54 -1.61
C ALA A 28 23.57 -13.49 -2.74
N MET A 29 23.21 -14.73 -2.41
CA MET A 29 22.71 -15.70 -3.38
C MET A 29 21.35 -15.31 -3.94
N LEU A 30 20.44 -14.80 -3.13
CA LEU A 30 19.14 -14.29 -3.56
C LEU A 30 19.27 -13.08 -4.49
N ALA A 31 20.23 -12.19 -4.23
CA ALA A 31 20.52 -11.04 -5.09
C ALA A 31 21.04 -11.46 -6.47
N VAL A 32 21.87 -12.51 -6.56
CA VAL A 32 22.36 -13.04 -7.83
C VAL A 32 21.25 -13.67 -8.66
N VAL A 33 20.36 -14.45 -8.04
CA VAL A 33 19.22 -15.07 -8.74
C VAL A 33 18.24 -14.02 -9.27
N ALA A 34 17.94 -12.98 -8.49
CA ALA A 34 17.10 -11.88 -8.93
C ALA A 34 17.72 -11.10 -10.10
N ALA A 35 19.05 -10.91 -10.11
CA ALA A 35 19.76 -10.25 -11.20
C ALA A 35 19.76 -11.07 -12.49
N VAL A 36 19.90 -12.39 -12.40
CA VAL A 36 19.86 -13.31 -13.56
C VAL A 36 18.45 -13.34 -14.18
N GLN A 37 17.39 -13.39 -13.37
CA GLN A 37 16.00 -13.34 -13.87
C GLN A 37 15.67 -12.00 -14.53
N ALA A 38 16.11 -10.88 -13.94
CA ALA A 38 15.92 -9.56 -14.55
C ALA A 38 16.65 -9.42 -15.90
N ALA A 39 17.83 -10.00 -16.03
CA ALA A 39 18.59 -10.00 -17.27
C ALA A 39 17.94 -10.90 -18.36
N ALA A 40 17.36 -12.04 -17.97
CA ALA A 40 16.65 -12.94 -18.89
C ALA A 40 15.39 -12.29 -19.46
N VAL A 41 14.61 -11.60 -18.63
CA VAL A 41 13.41 -10.84 -19.05
C VAL A 41 13.79 -9.67 -19.98
N ALA A 42 14.88 -8.97 -19.70
CA ALA A 42 15.34 -7.85 -20.51
C ALA A 42 15.89 -8.29 -21.89
N SER A 43 16.35 -9.54 -22.01
CA SER A 43 16.90 -10.09 -23.26
C SER A 43 15.89 -10.86 -24.13
N GLY A 44 14.63 -10.96 -23.72
CA GLY A 44 13.57 -11.65 -24.47
C GLY A 44 13.76 -13.16 -24.63
N LYS A 45 14.66 -13.78 -23.86
CA LYS A 45 14.88 -15.24 -23.89
C LYS A 45 13.84 -15.94 -23.02
N ALA A 46 13.18 -16.96 -23.58
CA ALA A 46 12.25 -17.80 -22.83
C ALA A 46 12.97 -18.49 -21.66
N VAL A 47 12.42 -18.32 -20.46
CA VAL A 47 12.88 -18.99 -19.23
C VAL A 47 12.50 -20.48 -19.33
N ARG A 48 13.44 -21.40 -19.06
CA ARG A 48 13.19 -22.84 -19.08
C ARG A 48 12.16 -23.23 -18.03
N ALA A 49 11.33 -24.22 -18.34
CA ALA A 49 10.17 -24.61 -17.54
C ALA A 49 10.49 -25.21 -16.16
N ASP A 50 11.73 -25.58 -15.89
CA ASP A 50 12.22 -26.19 -14.66
C ASP A 50 12.88 -25.20 -13.67
N GLU A 51 12.92 -23.90 -14.01
CA GLU A 51 13.44 -22.88 -13.09
C GLU A 51 12.43 -22.49 -12.00
N PRO A 52 12.89 -22.34 -10.73
CA PRO A 52 12.01 -21.97 -9.63
C PRO A 52 11.42 -20.56 -9.82
N ARG A 53 10.10 -20.47 -9.86
CA ARG A 53 9.36 -19.21 -10.12
C ARG A 53 9.17 -18.35 -8.88
N THR A 54 9.38 -18.89 -7.68
CA THR A 54 9.19 -18.20 -6.41
C THR A 54 10.38 -18.39 -5.47
N LEU A 55 10.62 -17.42 -4.59
CA LEU A 55 11.62 -17.51 -3.52
C LEU A 55 11.38 -18.68 -2.56
N ARG A 56 10.12 -19.07 -2.39
CA ARG A 56 9.72 -20.19 -1.53
C ARG A 56 10.11 -21.52 -2.15
N GLU A 57 9.99 -21.65 -3.44
CA GLU A 57 10.37 -22.83 -4.23
C GLU A 57 11.88 -23.01 -4.26
N LEU A 58 12.63 -21.90 -4.42
CA LEU A 58 14.08 -21.89 -4.35
C LEU A 58 14.58 -22.27 -2.93
N ALA A 59 13.97 -21.72 -1.89
CA ALA A 59 14.31 -22.04 -0.51
C ALA A 59 14.03 -23.52 -0.18
N ALA A 60 12.95 -24.10 -0.74
CA ALA A 60 12.62 -25.51 -0.56
C ALA A 60 13.67 -26.43 -1.24
N ARG A 61 14.14 -26.08 -2.44
CA ARG A 61 15.17 -26.84 -3.16
C ARG A 61 16.53 -26.78 -2.45
N VAL A 62 16.91 -25.63 -1.91
CA VAL A 62 18.13 -25.48 -1.10
C VAL A 62 18.05 -26.28 0.20
N ALA A 63 16.88 -26.34 0.84
CA ALA A 63 16.66 -27.13 2.05
C ALA A 63 16.69 -28.65 1.78
N ALA A 64 16.29 -29.08 0.58
CA ALA A 64 16.31 -30.48 0.14
C ALA A 64 17.68 -30.99 -0.33
N HIS A 65 18.74 -30.17 -0.33
CA HIS A 65 20.08 -30.48 -0.86
C HIS A 65 20.06 -30.98 -2.33
N GLU A 66 19.05 -30.62 -3.12
CA GLU A 66 19.04 -30.95 -4.53
C GLU A 66 20.13 -30.16 -5.29
N PRO A 67 20.89 -30.78 -6.22
CA PRO A 67 21.91 -30.07 -6.98
C PRO A 67 21.24 -29.04 -7.89
N VAL A 68 21.43 -27.77 -7.55
CA VAL A 68 21.11 -26.66 -8.46
C VAL A 68 22.05 -26.82 -9.66
N GLY A 69 21.48 -27.07 -10.85
CA GLY A 69 22.22 -27.41 -12.05
C GLY A 69 23.44 -26.50 -12.29
N GLN A 70 24.52 -27.09 -12.79
CA GLN A 70 25.81 -26.42 -13.02
C GLN A 70 25.58 -25.08 -13.75
N ILE A 71 25.99 -23.98 -13.11
CA ILE A 71 26.00 -22.65 -13.73
C ILE A 71 27.07 -22.68 -14.83
N PRO A 72 26.73 -22.47 -16.12
CA PRO A 72 27.72 -22.47 -17.19
C PRO A 72 28.80 -21.41 -16.90
N ALA A 73 30.05 -21.76 -17.00
CA ALA A 73 31.20 -20.88 -16.73
C ALA A 73 31.22 -19.56 -17.55
N MET A 74 30.43 -19.47 -18.62
CA MET A 74 30.27 -18.26 -19.43
C MET A 74 29.53 -17.11 -18.74
N VAL A 75 28.80 -17.36 -17.61
CA VAL A 75 28.04 -16.30 -16.90
C VAL A 75 28.92 -15.49 -15.95
N VAL A 76 30.12 -15.99 -15.62
CA VAL A 76 31.04 -15.33 -14.68
C VAL A 76 31.83 -14.18 -15.30
N ALA A 77 31.89 -14.10 -16.65
CA ALA A 77 32.72 -13.12 -17.38
C ALA A 77 32.00 -11.83 -17.82
N ALA A 78 30.69 -11.64 -17.46
CA ALA A 78 30.04 -10.36 -17.69
C ALA A 78 30.57 -9.31 -16.69
N PRO A 79 31.01 -8.12 -17.17
CA PRO A 79 31.68 -7.17 -16.29
C PRO A 79 30.74 -6.68 -15.18
N VAL A 80 31.11 -6.93 -13.93
CA VAL A 80 30.47 -6.50 -12.68
C VAL A 80 30.18 -4.99 -12.68
N LYS A 81 30.84 -4.19 -13.50
CA LYS A 81 30.57 -2.76 -13.71
C LYS A 81 29.19 -2.45 -14.30
N ALA A 82 28.68 -3.29 -15.22
CA ALA A 82 27.35 -3.05 -15.82
C ALA A 82 26.20 -3.37 -14.84
N ALA A 83 26.37 -4.40 -14.02
CA ALA A 83 25.38 -4.75 -13.00
C ALA A 83 25.29 -3.71 -11.86
N LYS A 84 26.41 -3.07 -11.48
CA LYS A 84 26.41 -1.97 -10.50
C LYS A 84 25.68 -0.71 -10.99
N SER A 85 25.70 -0.43 -12.29
CA SER A 85 24.98 0.71 -12.87
C SER A 85 23.46 0.49 -12.90
N ALA A 86 23.00 -0.76 -13.06
CA ALA A 86 21.58 -1.10 -13.09
C ALA A 86 20.93 -1.18 -11.69
N LEU A 87 21.73 -1.37 -10.64
CA LEU A 87 21.28 -1.46 -9.23
C LEU A 87 21.49 -0.17 -8.43
N ALA A 88 21.96 0.91 -9.04
CA ALA A 88 22.07 2.20 -8.35
C ALA A 88 20.65 2.69 -8.01
N ALA A 89 20.33 2.73 -6.71
CA ALA A 89 19.09 3.33 -6.23
C ALA A 89 18.98 4.74 -6.81
N PRO A 90 17.79 5.14 -7.32
CA PRO A 90 17.63 6.45 -7.93
C PRO A 90 17.98 7.54 -6.92
N SER A 91 18.75 8.54 -7.35
CA SER A 91 19.13 9.67 -6.48
C SER A 91 17.88 10.31 -5.86
N LYS A 92 18.01 10.88 -4.65
CA LYS A 92 16.91 11.57 -3.97
C LYS A 92 16.21 12.59 -4.89
N LYS A 93 16.96 13.30 -5.73
CA LYS A 93 16.45 14.24 -6.73
C LYS A 93 15.53 13.55 -7.74
N LYS A 94 15.97 12.44 -8.35
CA LYS A 94 15.18 11.67 -9.33
C LYS A 94 13.91 11.07 -8.74
N VAL A 95 13.95 10.64 -7.46
CA VAL A 95 12.76 10.16 -6.74
C VAL A 95 11.76 11.30 -6.51
N THR A 96 12.23 12.49 -6.15
CA THR A 96 11.38 13.66 -5.94
C THR A 96 10.74 14.12 -7.24
N GLU A 97 11.48 14.19 -8.33
CA GLU A 97 10.98 14.54 -9.66
C GLU A 97 9.88 13.58 -10.13
N ARG A 98 10.06 12.26 -9.94
CA ARG A 98 9.02 11.26 -10.25
C ARG A 98 7.74 11.45 -9.45
N LYS A 99 7.85 11.77 -8.15
CA LYS A 99 6.67 12.04 -7.29
C LYS A 99 5.92 13.28 -7.75
N VAL A 100 6.65 14.33 -8.12
CA VAL A 100 6.05 15.57 -8.65
C VAL A 100 5.35 15.31 -9.98
N ALA A 101 5.98 14.58 -10.90
CA ALA A 101 5.39 14.24 -12.20
C ALA A 101 4.12 13.40 -12.03
N ALA A 102 4.13 12.40 -11.15
CA ALA A 102 2.95 11.56 -10.87
C ALA A 102 1.79 12.36 -10.26
N ALA A 103 2.09 13.31 -9.37
CA ALA A 103 1.07 14.21 -8.81
C ALA A 103 0.45 15.10 -9.88
N GLU A 104 1.27 15.65 -10.80
CA GLU A 104 0.80 16.50 -11.89
C GLU A 104 -0.03 15.72 -12.93
N GLU A 105 0.34 14.50 -13.25
CA GLU A 105 -0.44 13.64 -14.15
C GLU A 105 -1.86 13.41 -13.60
N LEU A 106 -1.98 13.07 -12.32
CA LEU A 106 -3.27 12.90 -11.65
C LEU A 106 -4.06 14.22 -11.64
N ALA A 107 -3.41 15.35 -11.32
CA ALA A 107 -4.05 16.65 -11.33
C ALA A 107 -4.55 17.04 -12.72
N ALA A 108 -3.77 16.80 -13.76
CA ALA A 108 -4.16 17.09 -15.16
C ALA A 108 -5.44 16.34 -15.55
N LYS A 109 -5.58 15.07 -15.15
CA LYS A 109 -6.79 14.27 -15.37
C LYS A 109 -8.05 14.90 -14.74
N TYR A 110 -7.93 15.55 -13.57
CA TYR A 110 -9.06 16.22 -12.94
C TYR A 110 -9.29 17.62 -13.49
N ARG A 111 -8.23 18.36 -13.84
CA ARG A 111 -8.35 19.67 -14.52
C ARG A 111 -9.07 19.55 -15.85
N SER A 112 -8.78 18.51 -16.65
CA SER A 112 -9.49 18.24 -17.93
C SER A 112 -10.98 17.94 -17.76
N ARG A 113 -11.42 17.67 -16.53
CA ARG A 113 -12.83 17.46 -16.15
C ARG A 113 -13.46 18.68 -15.47
N GLY A 114 -12.78 19.84 -15.49
CA GLY A 114 -13.25 21.10 -14.94
C GLY A 114 -12.96 21.33 -13.46
N PHE A 115 -12.23 20.43 -12.78
CA PHE A 115 -11.86 20.65 -11.38
C PHE A 115 -10.67 21.62 -11.24
N ARG A 116 -10.70 22.46 -10.21
CA ARG A 116 -9.59 23.36 -9.87
C ARG A 116 -8.60 22.65 -8.94
N VAL A 117 -7.52 22.12 -9.48
CA VAL A 117 -6.46 21.45 -8.73
C VAL A 117 -5.14 22.17 -9.00
N SER A 118 -4.64 22.93 -8.01
CA SER A 118 -3.32 23.56 -8.11
C SER A 118 -2.20 22.52 -8.02
N SER A 119 -1.04 22.82 -8.61
CA SER A 119 0.15 21.95 -8.52
C SER A 119 0.58 21.74 -7.06
N THR A 120 0.42 22.76 -6.21
CA THR A 120 0.72 22.64 -4.78
C THR A 120 -0.23 21.65 -4.11
N LEU A 121 -1.55 21.78 -4.32
CA LEU A 121 -2.53 20.84 -3.77
C LEU A 121 -2.31 19.42 -4.29
N ALA A 122 -2.01 19.26 -5.58
CA ALA A 122 -1.70 17.95 -6.16
C ALA A 122 -0.53 17.26 -5.46
N ARG A 123 0.57 17.99 -5.22
CA ARG A 123 1.73 17.48 -4.47
C ARG A 123 1.39 17.14 -3.03
N GLN A 124 0.59 17.96 -2.35
CA GLN A 124 0.15 17.71 -0.97
C GLN A 124 -0.70 16.43 -0.89
N ILE A 125 -1.69 16.25 -1.79
CA ILE A 125 -2.52 15.03 -1.85
C ILE A 125 -1.64 13.81 -2.09
N HIS A 126 -0.76 13.87 -3.10
CA HIS A 126 0.12 12.75 -3.44
C HIS A 126 1.06 12.39 -2.27
N ALA A 127 1.70 13.38 -1.67
CA ALA A 127 2.62 13.16 -0.55
C ALA A 127 1.91 12.56 0.67
N ALA A 128 0.74 13.09 1.03
CA ALA A 128 -0.05 12.57 2.14
C ALA A 128 -0.56 11.15 1.88
N ALA A 129 -0.96 10.83 0.64
CA ALA A 129 -1.37 9.48 0.23
C ALA A 129 -0.23 8.47 0.40
N VAL A 130 0.94 8.77 -0.15
CA VAL A 130 2.13 7.91 -0.06
C VAL A 130 2.57 7.72 1.39
N ALA A 131 2.56 8.78 2.20
CA ALA A 131 2.92 8.73 3.63
C ALA A 131 2.00 7.79 4.43
N ASN A 132 0.72 7.66 4.01
CA ASN A 132 -0.27 6.77 4.63
C ASN A 132 -0.44 5.43 3.88
N ARG A 133 0.43 5.10 2.93
CA ARG A 133 0.35 3.86 2.13
C ARG A 133 -1.00 3.69 1.42
N ILE A 134 -1.52 4.79 0.88
CA ILE A 134 -2.75 4.83 0.07
C ILE A 134 -2.34 5.05 -1.38
N ASP A 135 -3.00 4.35 -2.31
CA ASP A 135 -2.84 4.61 -3.74
C ASP A 135 -3.23 6.07 -4.04
N PRO A 136 -2.35 6.89 -4.63
CA PRO A 136 -2.66 8.25 -4.99
C PRO A 136 -3.93 8.40 -5.85
N LYS A 137 -4.27 7.42 -6.68
CA LYS A 137 -5.52 7.43 -7.47
C LYS A 137 -6.75 7.40 -6.57
N ILE A 138 -6.74 6.58 -5.51
CA ILE A 138 -7.81 6.52 -4.51
C ILE A 138 -7.88 7.84 -3.74
N ALA A 139 -6.74 8.38 -3.31
CA ALA A 139 -6.66 9.63 -2.57
C ALA A 139 -7.23 10.81 -3.36
N PHE A 140 -6.87 10.96 -4.64
CA PHE A 140 -7.44 11.99 -5.51
C PHE A 140 -8.93 11.78 -5.74
N GLY A 141 -9.37 10.52 -5.92
CA GLY A 141 -10.78 10.17 -6.04
C GLY A 141 -11.59 10.54 -4.81
N LEU A 142 -11.06 10.28 -3.62
CA LEU A 142 -11.68 10.63 -2.34
C LEU A 142 -11.82 12.17 -2.23
N VAL A 143 -10.74 12.93 -2.41
CA VAL A 143 -10.76 14.40 -2.30
C VAL A 143 -11.73 15.01 -3.32
N ARG A 144 -11.77 14.46 -4.55
CA ARG A 144 -12.75 14.87 -5.54
C ARG A 144 -14.18 14.63 -5.05
N THR A 145 -14.46 13.46 -4.51
CA THR A 145 -15.81 13.06 -4.09
C THR A 145 -16.27 13.86 -2.88
N GLU A 146 -15.37 14.11 -1.93
CA GLU A 146 -15.68 14.79 -0.68
C GLU A 146 -15.84 16.31 -0.83
N SER A 147 -14.95 16.96 -1.56
CA SER A 147 -14.90 18.42 -1.59
C SER A 147 -14.83 19.05 -2.99
N GLY A 148 -14.69 18.24 -4.05
CA GLY A 148 -14.32 18.77 -5.37
C GLY A 148 -13.00 19.54 -5.35
N PHE A 149 -12.06 19.15 -4.48
CA PHE A 149 -10.78 19.83 -4.23
C PHE A 149 -10.91 21.22 -3.56
N GLN A 150 -12.04 21.52 -2.92
CA GLN A 150 -12.26 22.79 -2.23
C GLN A 150 -11.86 22.70 -0.76
N ASN A 151 -10.77 23.36 -0.38
CA ASN A 151 -10.28 23.37 1.00
C ASN A 151 -11.25 24.05 2.00
N SER A 152 -12.03 25.02 1.53
CA SER A 152 -13.01 25.74 2.33
C SER A 152 -14.32 24.97 2.55
N ALA A 153 -14.51 23.82 1.91
CA ALA A 153 -15.75 23.06 1.97
C ALA A 153 -16.15 22.73 3.42
N THR A 154 -17.43 22.96 3.72
CA THR A 154 -18.05 22.57 5.01
C THR A 154 -19.44 22.03 4.71
N SER A 155 -19.72 20.81 5.13
CA SER A 155 -21.03 20.21 4.94
C SER A 155 -22.07 20.74 5.94
N ARG A 156 -23.36 20.52 5.65
CA ARG A 156 -24.47 20.86 6.57
C ARG A 156 -24.35 20.15 7.93
N VAL A 157 -23.76 18.96 7.96
CA VAL A 157 -23.54 18.17 9.19
C VAL A 157 -22.20 18.50 9.87
N GLY A 158 -21.43 19.46 9.33
CA GLY A 158 -20.23 19.98 9.95
C GLY A 158 -18.93 19.26 9.58
N ALA A 159 -18.90 18.43 8.55
CA ALA A 159 -17.66 17.89 7.97
C ALA A 159 -16.84 19.01 7.31
N ILE A 160 -15.51 18.96 7.38
CA ILE A 160 -14.63 20.09 7.05
C ILE A 160 -13.53 19.67 6.10
N GLY A 161 -13.29 20.51 5.08
CA GLY A 161 -12.09 20.55 4.26
C GLY A 161 -12.04 19.50 3.16
N LEU A 162 -10.85 19.25 2.64
CA LEU A 162 -10.59 18.44 1.45
C LEU A 162 -11.13 17.01 1.55
N THR A 163 -11.03 16.39 2.72
CA THR A 163 -11.45 15.01 2.97
C THR A 163 -12.75 14.92 3.78
N GLN A 164 -13.44 16.06 3.97
CA GLN A 164 -14.70 16.18 4.72
C GLN A 164 -14.68 15.44 6.07
N LEU A 165 -13.64 15.72 6.86
CA LEU A 165 -13.52 15.14 8.19
C LEU A 165 -14.54 15.71 9.17
N MET A 166 -15.23 14.82 9.87
CA MET A 166 -16.01 15.19 11.05
C MET A 166 -15.06 15.60 12.19
N PRO A 167 -15.28 16.72 12.89
CA PRO A 167 -14.42 17.13 14.00
C PRO A 167 -14.28 16.09 15.12
N ALA A 168 -15.31 15.26 15.34
CA ALA A 168 -15.23 14.16 16.30
C ALA A 168 -14.23 13.09 15.85
N THR A 169 -14.29 12.68 14.58
CA THR A 169 -13.33 11.73 13.97
C THR A 169 -11.91 12.28 14.01
N ALA A 170 -11.74 13.56 13.66
CA ALA A 170 -10.43 14.20 13.69
C ALA A 170 -9.81 14.19 15.10
N ARG A 171 -10.59 14.52 16.14
CA ARG A 171 -10.13 14.48 17.55
C ARG A 171 -9.82 13.07 18.04
N TRP A 172 -10.57 12.08 17.56
CA TRP A 172 -10.26 10.67 17.84
C TRP A 172 -8.92 10.25 17.21
N MET A 173 -8.67 10.67 15.97
CA MET A 173 -7.42 10.39 15.26
C MET A 173 -6.22 11.15 15.82
N GLN A 174 -6.46 12.38 16.28
CA GLN A 174 -5.41 13.26 16.82
C GLN A 174 -6.00 14.19 17.89
N ARG A 175 -5.60 13.99 19.14
CA ARG A 175 -6.01 14.86 20.26
C ARG A 175 -5.64 16.33 20.00
N GLY A 176 -6.45 17.26 20.47
CA GLY A 176 -6.20 18.68 20.38
C GLY A 176 -6.47 19.34 19.03
N VAL A 177 -6.85 18.57 18.00
CA VAL A 177 -7.22 19.14 16.70
C VAL A 177 -8.51 19.95 16.82
N THR A 178 -8.44 21.18 16.35
CA THR A 178 -9.55 22.13 16.31
C THR A 178 -10.25 22.12 14.93
N ARG A 179 -11.43 22.75 14.86
CA ARG A 179 -12.11 22.97 13.57
C ARG A 179 -11.30 23.87 12.63
N SER A 180 -10.53 24.81 13.19
CA SER A 180 -9.65 25.70 12.42
C SER A 180 -8.52 24.91 11.76
N ASP A 181 -7.89 23.98 12.51
CA ASP A 181 -6.82 23.14 11.96
C ASP A 181 -7.27 22.29 10.78
N LEU A 182 -8.53 21.85 10.76
CA LEU A 182 -9.10 21.09 9.65
C LEU A 182 -9.29 21.92 8.36
N ARG A 183 -9.11 23.24 8.41
CA ARG A 183 -9.07 24.10 7.22
C ARG A 183 -7.66 24.21 6.64
N ASN A 184 -6.64 23.73 7.35
CA ASN A 184 -5.29 23.59 6.80
C ASN A 184 -5.24 22.34 5.91
N PRO A 185 -4.87 22.47 4.60
CA PRO A 185 -4.82 21.34 3.68
C PRO A 185 -3.96 20.18 4.16
N GLU A 186 -2.77 20.48 4.70
CA GLU A 186 -1.84 19.45 5.15
C GLU A 186 -2.37 18.68 6.35
N VAL A 187 -2.95 19.38 7.31
CA VAL A 187 -3.56 18.76 8.50
C VAL A 187 -4.75 17.89 8.09
N ASN A 188 -5.63 18.42 7.24
CA ASN A 188 -6.82 17.74 6.77
C ASN A 188 -6.49 16.46 6.00
N LEU A 189 -5.61 16.55 5.01
CA LEU A 189 -5.17 15.41 4.21
C LEU A 189 -4.47 14.35 5.05
N ARG A 190 -3.57 14.76 5.94
CA ARG A 190 -2.84 13.86 6.84
C ARG A 190 -3.79 13.06 7.73
N ILE A 191 -4.75 13.73 8.38
CA ILE A 191 -5.69 13.05 9.28
C ILE A 191 -6.70 12.22 8.49
N GLY A 192 -7.24 12.74 7.38
CA GLY A 192 -8.22 12.03 6.56
C GLY A 192 -7.66 10.75 5.93
N PHE A 193 -6.44 10.80 5.42
CA PHE A 193 -5.81 9.60 4.84
C PHE A 193 -5.34 8.63 5.92
N ARG A 194 -4.92 9.11 7.08
CA ARG A 194 -4.67 8.23 8.21
C ARG A 194 -5.96 7.51 8.64
N TYR A 195 -7.08 8.18 8.70
CA TYR A 195 -8.38 7.56 8.99
C TYR A 195 -8.76 6.52 7.91
N LEU A 196 -8.57 6.83 6.62
CA LEU A 196 -8.78 5.84 5.56
C LEU A 196 -7.83 4.65 5.70
N ARG A 197 -6.57 4.85 6.10
CA ARG A 197 -5.63 3.76 6.35
C ARG A 197 -6.10 2.84 7.47
N GLU A 198 -6.56 3.39 8.59
CA GLU A 198 -7.15 2.63 9.70
C GLU A 198 -8.36 1.76 9.24
N LEU A 199 -9.19 2.32 8.35
CA LEU A 199 -10.31 1.58 7.77
C LEU A 199 -9.86 0.47 6.82
N LEU A 200 -8.85 0.74 5.98
CA LEU A 200 -8.25 -0.29 5.11
C LEU A 200 -7.63 -1.42 5.94
N ASP A 201 -6.95 -1.10 7.03
CA ASP A 201 -6.39 -2.10 7.93
C ASP A 201 -7.50 -2.90 8.65
N LYS A 202 -8.57 -2.22 9.09
CA LYS A 202 -9.73 -2.85 9.73
C LYS A 202 -10.46 -3.85 8.81
N TYR A 203 -10.58 -3.54 7.53
CA TYR A 203 -11.26 -4.39 6.55
C TYR A 203 -10.27 -5.19 5.67
N GLU A 204 -9.08 -5.52 6.20
CA GLU A 204 -8.09 -6.43 5.60
C GLU A 204 -7.68 -6.05 4.17
N GLY A 205 -7.70 -4.75 3.85
CA GLY A 205 -7.37 -4.20 2.54
C GLY A 205 -8.55 -4.12 1.56
N ASP A 206 -9.73 -4.56 1.95
CA ASP A 206 -10.93 -4.36 1.12
C ASP A 206 -11.22 -2.87 0.97
N THR A 207 -10.88 -2.36 -0.20
CA THR A 207 -10.99 -0.94 -0.52
C THR A 207 -12.44 -0.47 -0.59
N GLU A 208 -13.36 -1.30 -1.05
CA GLU A 208 -14.77 -0.93 -1.19
C GLU A 208 -15.44 -0.83 0.17
N LEU A 209 -15.21 -1.80 1.04
CA LEU A 209 -15.69 -1.74 2.43
C LEU A 209 -15.07 -0.58 3.20
N ALA A 210 -13.76 -0.34 3.05
CA ALA A 210 -13.08 0.77 3.72
C ALA A 210 -13.63 2.14 3.28
N LEU A 211 -13.85 2.34 1.98
CA LEU A 211 -14.45 3.56 1.45
C LEU A 211 -15.91 3.71 1.88
N THR A 212 -16.68 2.64 1.84
CA THR A 212 -18.05 2.63 2.35
C THR A 212 -18.09 3.00 3.83
N ALA A 213 -17.16 2.47 4.63
CA ALA A 213 -17.03 2.80 6.05
C ALA A 213 -16.54 4.23 6.30
N TYR A 214 -15.70 4.77 5.41
CA TYR A 214 -15.30 6.18 5.46
C TYR A 214 -16.53 7.11 5.39
N ASN A 215 -17.45 6.80 4.48
CA ASN A 215 -18.67 7.59 4.28
C ASN A 215 -19.76 7.33 5.34
N ARG A 216 -20.06 6.06 5.64
CA ARG A 216 -21.19 5.66 6.52
C ARG A 216 -20.82 5.52 7.99
N GLY A 217 -19.53 5.51 8.29
CA GLY A 217 -18.98 5.13 9.59
C GLY A 217 -18.85 3.60 9.76
N PRO A 218 -17.73 3.13 10.33
CA PRO A 218 -17.43 1.70 10.46
C PRO A 218 -18.45 0.94 11.30
N GLY A 219 -18.99 1.56 12.35
CA GLY A 219 -20.03 0.92 13.17
C GLY A 219 -21.34 0.62 12.41
N THR A 220 -21.66 1.40 11.38
CA THR A 220 -22.82 1.12 10.50
C THR A 220 -22.51 -0.04 9.58
N VAL A 221 -21.34 -0.05 8.94
CA VAL A 221 -20.89 -1.14 8.07
C VAL A 221 -20.84 -2.46 8.83
N ASP A 222 -20.20 -2.49 9.99
CA ASP A 222 -20.10 -3.69 10.84
C ASP A 222 -21.49 -4.25 11.22
N ARG A 223 -22.45 -3.37 11.53
CA ARG A 223 -23.80 -3.77 11.89
C ARG A 223 -24.55 -4.40 10.72
N VAL A 224 -24.36 -3.89 9.50
CA VAL A 224 -24.97 -4.45 8.28
C VAL A 224 -24.35 -5.80 7.96
N LEU A 225 -23.03 -5.90 7.97
CA LEU A 225 -22.32 -7.16 7.72
C LEU A 225 -22.70 -8.27 8.72
N LYS A 226 -22.80 -7.93 10.02
CA LYS A 226 -23.23 -8.89 11.07
C LYS A 226 -24.65 -9.45 10.84
N ARG A 227 -25.49 -8.74 10.08
CA ARG A 227 -26.84 -9.19 9.71
C ARG A 227 -26.89 -9.90 8.35
N GLY A 228 -25.72 -10.16 7.72
CA GLY A 228 -25.62 -10.75 6.40
C GLY A 228 -26.05 -9.83 5.26
N GLY A 229 -26.14 -8.51 5.50
CA GLY A 229 -26.53 -7.53 4.49
C GLY A 229 -25.30 -6.94 3.77
N ASP A 230 -25.57 -6.30 2.63
CA ASP A 230 -24.56 -5.54 1.87
C ASP A 230 -24.54 -4.07 2.34
N PRO A 231 -23.41 -3.55 2.85
CA PRO A 231 -23.28 -2.17 3.27
C PRO A 231 -23.04 -1.18 2.12
N ASP A 232 -22.83 -1.61 0.89
CA ASP A 232 -22.54 -0.72 -0.24
C ASP A 232 -23.67 0.31 -0.42
N ASN A 233 -23.27 1.56 -0.70
CA ASN A 233 -24.15 2.68 -0.98
C ASN A 233 -23.72 3.46 -2.24
N GLY A 234 -22.87 2.86 -3.08
CA GLY A 234 -22.32 3.45 -4.29
C GLY A 234 -21.18 4.45 -4.06
N TYR A 235 -20.86 4.80 -2.81
CA TYR A 235 -19.80 5.77 -2.51
C TYR A 235 -18.42 5.29 -2.97
N ALA A 236 -18.09 4.02 -2.72
CA ALA A 236 -16.84 3.43 -3.18
C ALA A 236 -16.70 3.53 -4.72
N GLY A 237 -17.76 3.22 -5.44
CA GLY A 237 -17.81 3.38 -6.91
C GLY A 237 -17.55 4.82 -7.35
N MET A 238 -18.13 5.82 -6.67
CA MET A 238 -17.86 7.23 -6.94
C MET A 238 -16.37 7.57 -6.75
N VAL A 239 -15.76 7.19 -5.62
CA VAL A 239 -14.35 7.47 -5.34
C VAL A 239 -13.44 6.81 -6.37
N LEU A 240 -13.68 5.55 -6.71
CA LEU A 240 -12.90 4.76 -7.65
C LEU A 240 -13.13 5.16 -9.12
N GLY A 241 -14.10 6.06 -9.38
CA GLY A 241 -14.43 6.49 -10.74
C GLY A 241 -15.11 5.42 -11.57
N ARG A 242 -15.73 4.44 -10.93
CA ARG A 242 -16.59 3.45 -11.60
C ARG A 242 -17.96 4.06 -11.84
N ARG A 243 -18.56 3.79 -12.99
CA ARG A 243 -19.99 4.10 -13.19
C ARG A 243 -20.78 3.12 -12.32
N ASN A 244 -21.75 3.63 -11.56
CA ASN A 244 -22.68 2.74 -10.86
C ASN A 244 -23.35 1.84 -11.89
N SER A 245 -23.05 0.56 -11.86
CA SER A 245 -23.69 -0.49 -12.68
C SER A 245 -25.02 -0.94 -12.06
N HIS A 246 -25.43 -0.31 -10.97
CA HIS A 246 -26.74 -0.58 -10.38
C HIS A 246 -27.78 0.36 -10.99
N ARG A 247 -28.40 -0.11 -12.06
CA ARG A 247 -29.75 0.27 -12.49
C ARG A 247 -30.66 -0.94 -12.32
#